data_7949879116784b5bb753a7c2209a67ae
#
_entry.id   7949879116784b5bb753a7c2209a67ae
#
_cell.length_a   1.000
_cell.length_b   1.000
_cell.length_c   1.000
_cell.angle_alpha   90.00
_cell.angle_beta   90.00
_cell.angle_gamma   90.00
#
_symmetry.space_group_name_H-M   'P 1'
#
loop_
_entity.id
_entity.type
_entity.pdbx_description
1 polymer ?
#
loop_
_entity_poly.entity_id
_entity_poly.type
_entity_poly.pdbx_seq_one_letter_code
_entity_poly.pdbx_strand_id
1 'polypeptide(L)'
;MLNQTFLPASLYRGDAMHQWDIHTYANHYWHPVAPISHLQPGEVLAITMLDQPLLLTWPTGEHPRAFRNRCPHRGVAFRQGGGTGQSCRRLVCPYHGWTYNLRGELLAAAREADFEQDFDRQGWGLQELACRIDGPLIWIAFSDQALTLEEQLQLVHTEAGAAWNTASTLLRQSRSSLACNWKIAHDNTLDDYHVAIAHPTTLHREQGPVRDYRHRFSQHNNLLETPHPDGGRFLTFGLPPWSHLLVWPDGRLAWLEFMPERPDRCTMQLHLFAGSDAMDAATADAWLRDMLTFLDEDKALVESVQQGYQEDFQPGPPHQLERRILHWQGLYRERLGSAGNSIEERSHEAISALRS
;
A
#
# COMPACT_ATOMS: atom_id res chain seq x y z
N MET A 1 -0.55 2.56 32.96
CA MET A 1 -0.25 1.87 31.70
C MET A 1 -1.40 0.90 31.46
N LEU A 2 -2.26 1.19 30.47
CA LEU A 2 -3.30 0.25 30.06
C LEU A 2 -2.62 -1.03 29.61
N ASN A 3 -3.07 -2.19 30.07
CA ASN A 3 -2.63 -3.49 29.60
C ASN A 3 -3.02 -3.58 28.11
N GLN A 4 -2.14 -3.12 27.24
CA GLN A 4 -2.34 -3.27 25.79
C GLN A 4 -2.09 -4.75 25.46
N THR A 5 -3.08 -5.37 24.86
CA THR A 5 -3.00 -6.74 24.33
C THR A 5 -3.02 -6.69 22.81
N PHE A 6 -2.55 -7.73 22.15
CA PHE A 6 -2.71 -7.87 20.70
C PHE A 6 -4.17 -8.02 20.30
N LEU A 7 -4.48 -7.74 19.03
CA LEU A 7 -5.79 -8.01 18.45
C LEU A 7 -6.10 -9.52 18.54
N PRO A 8 -7.34 -9.92 18.88
CA PRO A 8 -7.75 -11.31 18.88
C PRO A 8 -7.81 -11.86 17.45
N ALA A 9 -7.64 -13.17 17.27
CA ALA A 9 -7.66 -13.84 15.97
C ALA A 9 -8.96 -13.60 15.17
N SER A 10 -10.08 -13.34 15.87
CA SER A 10 -11.37 -12.99 15.24
C SER A 10 -11.29 -11.80 14.28
N LEU A 11 -10.42 -10.83 14.54
CA LEU A 11 -10.24 -9.64 13.71
C LEU A 11 -9.36 -9.87 12.46
N TYR A 12 -8.76 -11.05 12.31
CA TYR A 12 -7.93 -11.42 11.16
C TYR A 12 -8.66 -12.35 10.16
N ARG A 13 -9.93 -12.63 10.37
CA ARG A 13 -10.67 -13.63 9.59
C ARG A 13 -12.09 -13.19 9.26
N GLY A 14 -12.69 -13.86 8.29
CA GLY A 14 -14.06 -13.64 7.86
C GLY A 14 -14.26 -12.50 6.86
N ASP A 15 -15.22 -12.71 5.96
CA ASP A 15 -15.50 -11.78 4.87
C ASP A 15 -15.99 -10.42 5.37
N ALA A 16 -16.78 -10.38 6.43
CA ALA A 16 -17.30 -9.14 6.98
C ALA A 16 -16.18 -8.22 7.48
N MET A 17 -15.18 -8.78 8.19
CA MET A 17 -14.03 -8.02 8.66
C MET A 17 -13.14 -7.58 7.49
N HIS A 18 -12.91 -8.45 6.51
CA HIS A 18 -12.17 -8.12 5.31
C HIS A 18 -12.82 -6.97 4.51
N GLN A 19 -14.12 -7.00 4.33
CA GLN A 19 -14.86 -5.92 3.65
C GLN A 19 -14.79 -4.61 4.43
N TRP A 20 -14.88 -4.68 5.76
CA TRP A 20 -14.73 -3.51 6.61
C TRP A 20 -13.32 -2.91 6.48
N ASP A 21 -12.27 -3.74 6.53
CA ASP A 21 -10.88 -3.33 6.36
C ASP A 21 -10.71 -2.57 5.03
N ILE A 22 -11.10 -3.20 3.91
CA ILE A 22 -10.96 -2.59 2.58
C ILE A 22 -11.72 -1.27 2.52
N HIS A 23 -13.00 -1.25 2.91
CA HIS A 23 -13.81 -0.04 2.83
C HIS A 23 -13.25 1.09 3.68
N THR A 24 -12.88 0.79 4.92
CA THR A 24 -12.41 1.80 5.88
C THR A 24 -11.05 2.33 5.47
N TYR A 25 -10.11 1.46 5.14
CA TYR A 25 -8.74 1.86 4.81
C TYR A 25 -8.63 2.47 3.41
N ALA A 26 -9.42 2.01 2.43
CA ALA A 26 -9.48 2.63 1.11
C ALA A 26 -9.89 4.11 1.18
N ASN A 27 -10.85 4.44 2.04
CA ASN A 27 -11.38 5.80 2.13
C ASN A 27 -10.63 6.71 3.11
N HIS A 28 -9.84 6.13 4.04
CA HIS A 28 -9.18 6.92 5.08
C HIS A 28 -7.75 7.29 4.75
N TYR A 29 -7.09 6.55 3.87
CA TYR A 29 -5.67 6.73 3.54
C TYR A 29 -5.43 7.01 2.06
N TRP A 30 -4.28 7.61 1.78
CA TRP A 30 -3.72 7.64 0.44
C TRP A 30 -3.05 6.30 0.12
N HIS A 31 -3.11 5.93 -1.14
CA HIS A 31 -2.55 4.68 -1.65
C HIS A 31 -1.51 4.96 -2.72
N PRO A 32 -0.29 4.42 -2.60
CA PRO A 32 0.67 4.48 -3.69
C PRO A 32 0.20 3.53 -4.79
N VAL A 33 0.17 4.01 -6.01
CA VAL A 33 -0.44 3.25 -7.13
C VAL A 33 0.54 2.93 -8.24
N ALA A 34 1.65 3.65 -8.34
CA ALA A 34 2.72 3.37 -9.29
C ALA A 34 4.02 4.09 -8.88
N PRO A 35 5.19 3.54 -9.19
CA PRO A 35 6.42 4.31 -9.25
C PRO A 35 6.30 5.45 -10.26
N ILE A 36 6.86 6.63 -9.93
CA ILE A 36 6.84 7.79 -10.82
C ILE A 36 7.48 7.49 -12.19
N SER A 37 8.49 6.60 -12.20
CA SER A 37 9.17 6.16 -13.44
C SER A 37 8.27 5.37 -14.40
N HIS A 38 7.11 4.88 -13.94
CA HIS A 38 6.17 4.12 -14.78
C HIS A 38 5.24 5.00 -15.61
N LEU A 39 5.20 6.31 -15.39
CA LEU A 39 4.35 7.23 -16.14
C LEU A 39 5.13 8.49 -16.48
N GLN A 40 5.05 8.94 -17.74
CA GLN A 40 5.71 10.15 -18.23
C GLN A 40 4.70 11.17 -18.76
N PRO A 41 5.06 12.48 -18.84
CA PRO A 41 4.21 13.47 -19.49
C PRO A 41 3.79 13.07 -20.90
N GLY A 42 2.48 13.12 -21.17
CA GLY A 42 1.87 12.66 -22.43
C GLY A 42 1.48 11.19 -22.45
N GLU A 43 1.58 10.49 -21.32
CA GLU A 43 1.24 9.07 -21.21
C GLU A 43 -0.01 8.82 -20.37
N VAL A 44 -0.49 7.58 -20.48
CA VAL A 44 -1.62 7.01 -19.74
C VAL A 44 -1.24 5.63 -19.24
N LEU A 45 -1.55 5.34 -17.99
CA LEU A 45 -1.34 4.04 -17.35
C LEU A 45 -2.67 3.57 -16.71
N ALA A 46 -3.13 2.38 -17.09
CA ALA A 46 -4.26 1.73 -16.43
C ALA A 46 -3.75 0.78 -15.35
N ILE A 47 -4.34 0.85 -14.17
CA ILE A 47 -4.00 0.02 -13.02
C ILE A 47 -5.28 -0.49 -12.34
N THR A 48 -5.13 -1.43 -11.43
CA THR A 48 -6.22 -1.86 -10.53
C THR A 48 -5.72 -1.74 -9.09
N MET A 49 -6.51 -1.11 -8.24
CA MET A 49 -6.24 -0.95 -6.81
C MET A 49 -7.49 -1.33 -6.02
N LEU A 50 -7.39 -2.31 -5.11
CA LEU A 50 -8.52 -2.82 -4.33
C LEU A 50 -9.74 -3.15 -5.22
N ASP A 51 -9.50 -3.92 -6.28
CA ASP A 51 -10.48 -4.30 -7.31
C ASP A 51 -11.14 -3.13 -8.06
N GLN A 52 -10.64 -1.92 -7.87
CA GLN A 52 -11.12 -0.74 -8.58
C GLN A 52 -10.22 -0.41 -9.77
N PRO A 53 -10.74 -0.45 -11.01
CA PRO A 53 -9.98 -0.06 -12.18
C PRO A 53 -9.77 1.45 -12.20
N LEU A 54 -8.51 1.87 -12.33
CA LEU A 54 -8.06 3.25 -12.34
C LEU A 54 -7.31 3.59 -13.61
N LEU A 55 -7.29 4.86 -13.94
CA LEU A 55 -6.57 5.42 -15.06
C LEU A 55 -5.72 6.59 -14.57
N LEU A 56 -4.41 6.45 -14.65
CA LEU A 56 -3.49 7.54 -14.44
C LEU A 56 -3.19 8.20 -15.78
N THR A 57 -3.18 9.51 -15.82
CA THR A 57 -2.78 10.30 -16.99
C THR A 57 -1.76 11.35 -16.56
N TRP A 58 -0.86 11.73 -17.47
CA TRP A 58 0.04 12.83 -17.21
C TRP A 58 0.00 13.85 -18.35
N PRO A 59 -0.86 14.89 -18.29
CA PRO A 59 -0.87 15.93 -19.29
C PRO A 59 0.49 16.66 -19.35
N THR A 60 0.97 16.96 -20.55
CA THR A 60 2.27 17.64 -20.73
C THR A 60 2.25 19.03 -20.08
N GLY A 61 3.25 19.32 -19.26
CA GLY A 61 3.38 20.59 -18.53
C GLY A 61 2.54 20.69 -17.26
N GLU A 62 1.93 19.60 -16.82
CA GLU A 62 1.11 19.51 -15.61
C GLU A 62 1.59 18.39 -14.68
N HIS A 63 0.86 18.16 -13.58
CA HIS A 63 1.03 17.02 -12.70
C HIS A 63 0.20 15.82 -13.17
N PRO A 64 0.55 14.59 -12.75
CA PRO A 64 -0.29 13.42 -13.02
C PRO A 64 -1.67 13.58 -12.39
N ARG A 65 -2.65 12.95 -13.01
CA ARG A 65 -4.05 12.92 -12.60
C ARG A 65 -4.53 11.48 -12.54
N ALA A 66 -5.49 11.21 -11.69
CA ALA A 66 -6.09 9.89 -11.54
C ALA A 66 -7.60 9.94 -11.76
N PHE A 67 -8.12 8.95 -12.45
CA PHE A 67 -9.54 8.82 -12.74
C PHE A 67 -10.03 7.39 -12.48
N ARG A 68 -11.34 7.24 -12.21
CA ARG A 68 -11.99 5.95 -12.35
C ARG A 68 -11.87 5.51 -13.81
N ASN A 69 -11.34 4.33 -14.08
CA ASN A 69 -11.21 3.79 -15.44
C ASN A 69 -12.56 3.25 -15.95
N ARG A 70 -13.51 4.16 -16.07
CA ARG A 70 -14.87 3.85 -16.58
C ARG A 70 -15.44 5.03 -17.35
N CYS A 71 -15.97 4.77 -18.53
CA CYS A 71 -16.66 5.79 -19.32
C CYS A 71 -17.99 6.19 -18.63
N PRO A 72 -18.24 7.49 -18.39
CA PRO A 72 -19.47 7.95 -17.75
C PRO A 72 -20.76 7.52 -18.46
N HIS A 73 -20.69 7.24 -19.78
CA HIS A 73 -21.86 6.83 -20.56
C HIS A 73 -22.41 5.46 -20.15
N ARG A 74 -21.60 4.38 -20.17
CA ARG A 74 -22.04 3.00 -19.91
C ARG A 74 -21.01 2.17 -19.13
N GLY A 75 -20.06 2.79 -18.43
CA GLY A 75 -19.15 2.13 -17.49
C GLY A 75 -18.00 1.32 -18.09
N VAL A 76 -17.84 1.28 -19.41
CA VAL A 76 -16.74 0.53 -20.05
C VAL A 76 -15.38 1.16 -19.68
N ALA A 77 -14.39 0.32 -19.39
CA ALA A 77 -13.02 0.75 -19.16
C ALA A 77 -12.36 1.23 -20.47
N PHE A 78 -11.57 2.29 -20.39
CA PHE A 78 -10.84 2.84 -21.54
C PHE A 78 -9.67 1.95 -21.95
N ARG A 79 -9.00 1.34 -20.98
CA ARG A 79 -7.82 0.49 -21.16
C ARG A 79 -7.81 -0.67 -20.18
N GLN A 80 -7.15 -1.75 -20.57
CA GLN A 80 -6.79 -2.84 -19.65
C GLN A 80 -5.49 -2.47 -18.92
N GLY A 81 -5.36 -2.88 -17.66
CA GLY A 81 -4.26 -2.49 -16.79
C GLY A 81 -2.98 -3.28 -16.98
N GLY A 82 -1.87 -2.70 -16.56
CA GLY A 82 -0.56 -3.33 -16.35
C GLY A 82 0.61 -2.66 -17.06
N GLY A 83 1.81 -2.83 -16.49
CA GLY A 83 3.07 -2.37 -17.06
C GLY A 83 3.39 -0.90 -16.78
N THR A 84 3.86 -0.22 -17.81
CA THR A 84 4.24 1.20 -17.79
C THR A 84 3.30 2.05 -18.64
N GLY A 85 3.42 3.37 -18.52
CA GLY A 85 2.67 4.34 -19.29
C GLY A 85 2.82 4.16 -20.80
N GLN A 86 1.78 4.49 -21.51
CA GLN A 86 1.76 4.47 -22.97
C GLN A 86 1.41 5.84 -23.51
N SER A 87 2.15 6.32 -24.51
CA SER A 87 1.89 7.60 -25.18
C SER A 87 0.45 7.67 -25.65
N CYS A 88 -0.24 8.73 -25.28
CA CYS A 88 -1.66 8.92 -25.57
C CYS A 88 -1.99 10.40 -25.70
N ARG A 89 -2.63 10.77 -26.79
CA ARG A 89 -3.12 12.15 -26.96
C ARG A 89 -4.58 12.32 -26.57
N ARG A 90 -5.36 11.26 -26.68
CA ARG A 90 -6.80 11.23 -26.40
C ARG A 90 -7.21 9.85 -25.92
N LEU A 91 -8.11 9.82 -24.96
CA LEU A 91 -8.77 8.60 -24.50
C LEU A 91 -10.05 8.43 -25.32
N VAL A 92 -10.17 7.33 -26.05
CA VAL A 92 -11.36 7.02 -26.84
C VAL A 92 -12.05 5.81 -26.20
N CYS A 93 -13.30 5.98 -25.81
CA CYS A 93 -14.11 4.88 -25.27
C CYS A 93 -14.36 3.83 -26.38
N PRO A 94 -14.00 2.56 -26.14
CA PRO A 94 -14.12 1.53 -27.18
C PRO A 94 -15.57 1.15 -27.50
N TYR A 95 -16.55 1.60 -26.70
CA TYR A 95 -17.98 1.24 -26.91
C TYR A 95 -18.66 2.19 -27.85
N HIS A 96 -18.68 3.50 -27.58
CA HIS A 96 -19.41 4.48 -28.40
C HIS A 96 -18.54 5.65 -28.86
N GLY A 97 -17.21 5.54 -28.79
CA GLY A 97 -16.30 6.53 -29.34
C GLY A 97 -16.24 7.87 -28.56
N TRP A 98 -16.81 7.94 -27.34
CA TRP A 98 -16.66 9.15 -26.54
C TRP A 98 -15.18 9.41 -26.31
N THR A 99 -14.75 10.64 -26.60
CA THR A 99 -13.33 11.01 -26.67
C THR A 99 -13.01 12.06 -25.62
N TYR A 100 -11.97 11.80 -24.87
CA TYR A 100 -11.51 12.66 -23.76
C TYR A 100 -10.06 13.10 -23.97
N ASN A 101 -9.71 14.25 -23.42
CA ASN A 101 -8.31 14.63 -23.27
C ASN A 101 -7.69 13.99 -21.99
N LEU A 102 -6.39 14.22 -21.76
CA LEU A 102 -5.71 13.70 -20.58
C LEU A 102 -6.07 14.41 -19.27
N ARG A 103 -6.85 15.50 -19.33
CA ARG A 103 -7.45 16.16 -18.15
C ARG A 103 -8.80 15.56 -17.77
N GLY A 104 -9.27 14.54 -18.51
CA GLY A 104 -10.56 13.91 -18.28
C GLY A 104 -11.76 14.67 -18.84
N GLU A 105 -11.55 15.75 -19.61
CA GLU A 105 -12.62 16.53 -20.21
C GLU A 105 -13.14 15.84 -21.48
N LEU A 106 -14.47 15.76 -21.64
CA LEU A 106 -15.10 15.23 -22.83
C LEU A 106 -14.92 16.19 -24.01
N LEU A 107 -14.24 15.73 -25.07
CA LEU A 107 -13.98 16.50 -26.27
C LEU A 107 -15.05 16.28 -27.34
N ALA A 108 -15.56 15.06 -27.46
CA ALA A 108 -16.57 14.68 -28.45
C ALA A 108 -17.34 13.44 -28.02
N ALA A 109 -18.62 13.39 -28.35
CA ALA A 109 -19.45 12.20 -28.32
C ALA A 109 -19.95 11.91 -29.73
N ALA A 110 -20.07 10.62 -30.10
CA ALA A 110 -20.58 10.27 -31.43
C ALA A 110 -22.04 10.67 -31.54
N ARG A 111 -22.42 11.29 -32.68
CA ARG A 111 -23.79 11.70 -32.97
C ARG A 111 -24.45 12.58 -31.89
N GLU A 112 -23.70 13.55 -31.41
CA GLU A 112 -24.09 14.43 -30.30
C GLU A 112 -25.44 15.10 -30.44
N ALA A 113 -25.79 15.48 -31.67
CA ALA A 113 -27.08 16.11 -31.98
C ALA A 113 -28.30 15.18 -31.82
N ASP A 114 -28.08 13.88 -31.66
CA ASP A 114 -29.15 12.89 -31.54
C ASP A 114 -29.51 12.54 -30.09
N PHE A 115 -28.86 13.18 -29.10
CA PHE A 115 -29.28 13.01 -27.71
C PHE A 115 -30.64 13.66 -27.46
N GLU A 116 -31.51 12.99 -26.72
CA GLU A 116 -32.88 13.43 -26.43
C GLU A 116 -32.97 14.66 -25.52
N GLN A 117 -31.89 15.01 -24.81
CA GLN A 117 -31.81 16.16 -23.93
C GLN A 117 -30.66 17.07 -24.37
N ASP A 118 -30.67 18.32 -23.92
CA ASP A 118 -29.56 19.24 -24.11
C ASP A 118 -28.27 18.64 -23.59
N PHE A 119 -27.39 18.23 -24.51
CA PHE A 119 -26.15 17.54 -24.19
C PHE A 119 -25.02 18.55 -23.92
N ASP A 120 -24.68 18.71 -22.67
CA ASP A 120 -23.52 19.52 -22.25
C ASP A 120 -22.32 18.63 -21.94
N ARG A 121 -21.25 18.74 -22.74
CA ARG A 121 -19.99 18.00 -22.55
C ARG A 121 -19.37 18.22 -21.19
N GLN A 122 -19.54 19.40 -20.57
CA GLN A 122 -18.94 19.73 -19.27
C GLN A 122 -19.46 18.82 -18.14
N GLY A 123 -20.71 18.38 -18.24
CA GLY A 123 -21.31 17.43 -17.28
C GLY A 123 -20.82 15.99 -17.39
N TRP A 124 -20.04 15.64 -18.42
CA TRP A 124 -19.67 14.25 -18.73
C TRP A 124 -18.17 13.99 -18.69
N GLY A 125 -17.41 14.76 -17.90
CA GLY A 125 -16.00 14.50 -17.61
C GLY A 125 -15.77 13.16 -16.90
N LEU A 126 -14.52 12.68 -16.94
CA LEU A 126 -14.13 11.50 -16.17
C LEU A 126 -14.20 11.80 -14.68
N GLN A 127 -14.57 10.80 -13.88
CA GLN A 127 -14.57 10.92 -12.42
C GLN A 127 -13.14 10.95 -11.90
N GLU A 128 -12.69 12.14 -11.48
CA GLU A 128 -11.36 12.37 -10.97
C GLU A 128 -11.23 11.93 -9.50
N LEU A 129 -10.04 11.48 -9.13
CA LEU A 129 -9.60 11.18 -7.78
C LEU A 129 -8.45 12.11 -7.39
N ALA A 130 -8.30 12.40 -6.12
CA ALA A 130 -7.12 13.11 -5.64
C ALA A 130 -5.86 12.33 -6.04
N CYS A 131 -4.87 13.03 -6.62
CA CYS A 131 -3.64 12.46 -7.12
C CYS A 131 -2.45 13.37 -6.79
N ARG A 132 -1.37 12.80 -6.26
CA ARG A 132 -0.15 13.52 -5.90
C ARG A 132 1.08 12.68 -6.19
N ILE A 133 2.23 13.33 -6.35
CA ILE A 133 3.54 12.71 -6.27
C ILE A 133 4.09 13.02 -4.88
N ASP A 134 4.58 11.99 -4.19
CA ASP A 134 5.37 12.12 -2.97
C ASP A 134 6.45 11.06 -2.96
N GLY A 135 7.70 11.47 -2.83
CA GLY A 135 8.86 10.62 -3.03
C GLY A 135 8.87 9.97 -4.42
N PRO A 136 9.25 8.69 -4.52
CA PRO A 136 9.34 7.98 -5.80
C PRO A 136 8.00 7.44 -6.31
N LEU A 137 6.87 7.80 -5.69
CA LEU A 137 5.56 7.17 -5.91
C LEU A 137 4.50 8.19 -6.34
N ILE A 138 3.54 7.72 -7.14
CA ILE A 138 2.28 8.40 -7.43
C ILE A 138 1.24 7.87 -6.46
N TRP A 139 0.55 8.78 -5.78
CA TRP A 139 -0.44 8.49 -4.74
C TRP A 139 -1.82 8.94 -5.16
N ILE A 140 -2.83 8.20 -4.72
CA ILE A 140 -4.24 8.58 -4.87
C ILE A 140 -4.98 8.50 -3.54
N ALA A 141 -6.05 9.28 -3.41
CA ALA A 141 -7.05 9.08 -2.37
C ALA A 141 -8.42 8.82 -3.00
N PHE A 142 -9.16 7.86 -2.47
CA PHE A 142 -10.50 7.52 -2.93
C PHE A 142 -11.59 8.44 -2.35
N SER A 143 -11.26 9.16 -1.30
CA SER A 143 -12.15 10.06 -0.56
C SER A 143 -11.46 11.39 -0.27
N ASP A 144 -12.23 12.48 -0.28
CA ASP A 144 -11.81 13.80 0.19
C ASP A 144 -11.71 13.89 1.73
N GLN A 145 -12.21 12.87 2.44
CA GLN A 145 -12.07 12.70 3.89
C GLN A 145 -10.84 11.88 4.29
N ALA A 146 -9.99 11.51 3.34
CA ALA A 146 -8.74 10.83 3.64
C ALA A 146 -7.83 11.71 4.49
N LEU A 147 -7.02 11.08 5.35
CA LEU A 147 -5.94 11.73 6.08
C LEU A 147 -5.05 12.48 5.09
N THR A 148 -4.46 13.60 5.50
CA THR A 148 -3.50 14.26 4.60
C THR A 148 -2.28 13.37 4.36
N LEU A 149 -1.69 13.46 3.16
CA LEU A 149 -0.51 12.64 2.85
C LEU A 149 0.68 13.02 3.72
N GLU A 150 0.77 14.28 4.12
CA GLU A 150 1.77 14.82 5.04
C GLU A 150 1.66 14.18 6.44
N GLU A 151 0.45 14.00 6.96
CA GLU A 151 0.22 13.28 8.23
C GLU A 151 0.52 11.79 8.08
N GLN A 152 0.09 11.20 6.96
CA GLN A 152 0.30 9.78 6.67
C GLN A 152 1.79 9.42 6.54
N LEU A 153 2.66 10.33 6.07
CA LEU A 153 4.10 10.10 5.85
C LEU A 153 4.99 10.93 6.79
N GLN A 154 4.45 11.44 7.89
CA GLN A 154 5.13 12.39 8.77
C GLN A 154 6.55 11.95 9.15
N LEU A 155 6.74 10.73 9.66
CA LEU A 155 8.07 10.24 10.05
C LEU A 155 8.99 10.03 8.84
N VAL A 156 8.46 9.65 7.68
CA VAL A 156 9.26 9.53 6.45
C VAL A 156 9.85 10.89 6.07
N HIS A 157 9.01 11.93 6.06
CA HIS A 157 9.45 13.28 5.72
C HIS A 157 10.46 13.85 6.72
N THR A 158 10.30 13.57 8.02
CA THR A 158 11.17 14.12 9.06
C THR A 158 12.49 13.35 9.23
N GLU A 159 12.48 12.03 9.06
CA GLU A 159 13.63 11.17 9.36
C GLU A 159 14.38 10.68 8.12
N ALA A 160 13.71 10.57 6.99
CA ALA A 160 14.24 10.07 5.72
C ALA A 160 14.04 11.02 4.54
N GLY A 161 13.57 12.26 4.77
CA GLY A 161 13.13 13.19 3.72
C GLY A 161 14.15 13.42 2.60
N ALA A 162 15.44 13.45 2.89
CA ALA A 162 16.49 13.61 1.87
C ALA A 162 16.52 12.40 0.92
N ALA A 163 16.56 11.16 1.45
CA ALA A 163 16.53 9.94 0.66
C ALA A 163 15.20 9.78 -0.09
N TRP A 164 14.08 10.03 0.61
CA TRP A 164 12.74 9.93 0.04
C TRP A 164 12.52 10.85 -1.17
N ASN A 165 12.96 12.11 -1.08
CA ASN A 165 12.76 13.11 -2.13
C ASN A 165 13.75 12.97 -3.30
N THR A 166 14.88 12.30 -3.11
CA THR A 166 15.87 12.09 -4.18
C THR A 166 15.67 10.76 -4.92
N ALA A 167 15.06 9.77 -4.29
CA ALA A 167 14.76 8.50 -4.91
C ALA A 167 13.71 8.67 -6.02
N SER A 168 14.08 8.33 -7.24
CA SER A 168 13.17 8.41 -8.40
C SER A 168 13.30 7.22 -9.35
N THR A 169 14.44 6.53 -9.31
CA THR A 169 14.75 5.42 -10.20
C THR A 169 14.35 4.10 -9.58
N LEU A 170 13.32 3.47 -10.13
CA LEU A 170 12.98 2.10 -9.81
C LEU A 170 14.03 1.16 -10.40
N LEU A 171 14.71 0.41 -9.55
CA LEU A 171 15.72 -0.57 -9.94
C LEU A 171 15.09 -1.94 -10.23
N ARG A 172 14.31 -2.43 -9.29
CA ARG A 172 13.67 -3.75 -9.34
C ARG A 172 12.32 -3.72 -8.65
N GLN A 173 11.48 -4.66 -9.01
CA GLN A 173 10.22 -4.92 -8.34
C GLN A 173 9.93 -6.41 -8.29
N SER A 174 9.17 -6.82 -7.29
CA SER A 174 8.68 -8.18 -7.14
C SER A 174 7.24 -8.19 -6.64
N ARG A 175 6.51 -9.24 -6.99
CA ARG A 175 5.16 -9.48 -6.49
C ARG A 175 5.01 -10.95 -6.17
N SER A 176 4.52 -11.25 -4.97
CA SER A 176 4.25 -12.61 -4.52
C SER A 176 2.96 -12.67 -3.72
N SER A 177 2.32 -13.85 -3.72
CA SER A 177 1.13 -14.09 -2.90
C SER A 177 1.53 -14.73 -1.58
N LEU A 178 0.93 -14.25 -0.49
CA LEU A 178 1.02 -14.82 0.85
C LEU A 178 -0.33 -15.41 1.23
N ALA A 179 -0.34 -16.67 1.69
CA ALA A 179 -1.54 -17.34 2.17
C ALA A 179 -1.85 -16.94 3.62
N CYS A 180 -1.95 -15.63 3.86
CA CYS A 180 -2.32 -15.04 5.15
C CYS A 180 -3.09 -13.73 4.98
N ASN A 181 -3.83 -13.37 6.04
CA ASN A 181 -4.44 -12.04 6.15
C ASN A 181 -3.36 -10.96 6.10
N TRP A 182 -3.63 -9.85 5.42
CA TRP A 182 -2.69 -8.74 5.28
C TRP A 182 -2.20 -8.19 6.64
N LYS A 183 -3.06 -8.22 7.67
CA LYS A 183 -2.70 -7.77 9.03
C LYS A 183 -1.63 -8.66 9.66
N ILE A 184 -1.64 -9.96 9.40
CA ILE A 184 -0.59 -10.87 9.88
C ILE A 184 0.75 -10.52 9.25
N ALA A 185 0.78 -10.31 7.93
CA ALA A 185 2.00 -9.89 7.24
C ALA A 185 2.49 -8.51 7.70
N HIS A 186 1.56 -7.58 7.93
CA HIS A 186 1.89 -6.25 8.44
C HIS A 186 2.39 -6.30 9.89
N ASP A 187 1.76 -7.08 10.78
CA ASP A 187 2.22 -7.28 12.15
C ASP A 187 3.64 -7.87 12.16
N ASN A 188 3.94 -8.86 11.32
CA ASN A 188 5.26 -9.49 11.23
C ASN A 188 6.34 -8.46 10.86
N THR A 189 6.09 -7.56 9.91
CA THR A 189 7.07 -6.51 9.55
C THR A 189 7.26 -5.45 10.64
N LEU A 190 6.36 -5.36 11.62
CA LEU A 190 6.45 -4.47 12.78
C LEU A 190 7.01 -5.16 14.02
N ASP A 191 7.24 -6.46 13.94
CA ASP A 191 7.77 -7.28 15.02
C ASP A 191 9.30 -7.26 15.01
N ASP A 192 9.88 -6.43 15.87
CA ASP A 192 11.33 -6.34 16.02
C ASP A 192 11.89 -7.41 16.98
N TYR A 193 11.02 -8.23 17.59
CA TYR A 193 11.41 -9.29 18.54
C TYR A 193 11.93 -10.53 17.84
N HIS A 194 11.32 -10.95 16.73
CA HIS A 194 11.69 -12.16 16.01
C HIS A 194 12.97 -12.03 15.16
N VAL A 195 13.36 -10.79 14.77
CA VAL A 195 14.39 -10.55 13.75
C VAL A 195 15.72 -11.25 14.05
N ALA A 196 16.21 -11.18 15.28
CA ALA A 196 17.49 -11.81 15.66
C ALA A 196 17.42 -13.35 15.66
N ILE A 197 16.23 -13.93 15.67
CA ILE A 197 15.99 -15.39 15.73
C ILE A 197 15.67 -15.94 14.33
N ALA A 198 14.76 -15.29 13.63
CA ALA A 198 14.29 -15.74 12.32
C ALA A 198 15.25 -15.33 11.18
N HIS A 199 15.92 -14.19 11.31
CA HIS A 199 16.78 -13.60 10.28
C HIS A 199 18.25 -13.38 10.73
N PRO A 200 18.92 -14.35 11.36
CA PRO A 200 20.22 -14.13 12.00
C PRO A 200 21.33 -13.74 11.01
N THR A 201 21.22 -14.12 9.76
CA THR A 201 22.22 -13.88 8.70
C THR A 201 21.73 -12.96 7.58
N THR A 202 20.48 -12.53 7.63
CA THR A 202 19.82 -11.67 6.66
C THR A 202 19.50 -10.31 7.28
N LEU A 203 18.26 -10.01 7.64
CA LEU A 203 17.82 -8.70 8.13
C LEU A 203 18.52 -8.26 9.43
N HIS A 204 18.81 -9.18 10.34
CA HIS A 204 19.53 -8.86 11.58
C HIS A 204 20.94 -8.29 11.33
N ARG A 205 21.58 -8.71 10.23
CA ARG A 205 22.87 -8.14 9.81
C ARG A 205 22.74 -6.64 9.47
N GLU A 206 21.67 -6.23 8.84
CA GLU A 206 21.39 -4.82 8.50
C GLU A 206 21.00 -3.99 9.73
N GLN A 207 20.21 -4.58 10.62
CA GLN A 207 19.69 -3.91 11.80
C GLN A 207 20.69 -3.88 12.98
N GLY A 208 21.69 -4.76 12.99
CA GLY A 208 22.66 -4.85 14.08
C GLY A 208 22.05 -5.31 15.41
N PRO A 209 22.76 -5.10 16.54
CA PRO A 209 22.38 -5.67 17.81
C PRO A 209 21.12 -5.04 18.41
N VAL A 210 20.22 -5.88 18.93
CA VAL A 210 18.92 -5.49 19.52
C VAL A 210 19.03 -4.39 20.60
N ARG A 211 20.14 -4.35 21.36
CA ARG A 211 20.36 -3.31 22.39
C ARG A 211 20.42 -1.89 21.82
N ASP A 212 20.68 -1.74 20.53
CA ASP A 212 20.82 -0.46 19.85
C ASP A 212 19.53 -0.03 19.13
N TYR A 213 18.46 -0.84 19.20
CA TYR A 213 17.16 -0.54 18.61
C TYR A 213 16.51 0.67 19.28
N ARG A 214 16.05 1.62 18.46
CA ARG A 214 15.35 2.83 18.91
C ARG A 214 14.03 3.00 18.19
N HIS A 215 12.94 2.94 18.95
CA HIS A 215 11.60 3.15 18.40
C HIS A 215 11.20 4.61 18.48
N ARG A 216 10.59 5.11 17.40
CA ARG A 216 9.91 6.41 17.36
C ARG A 216 8.48 6.22 16.87
N PHE A 217 7.62 7.09 17.31
CA PHE A 217 6.20 7.05 16.99
C PHE A 217 5.70 8.45 16.66
N SER A 218 4.86 8.56 15.64
CA SER A 218 3.98 9.70 15.42
C SER A 218 2.53 9.27 15.66
N GLN A 219 1.57 10.13 15.32
CA GLN A 219 0.18 9.76 15.44
C GLN A 219 -0.20 8.56 14.53
N HIS A 220 0.40 8.46 13.33
CA HIS A 220 0.00 7.47 12.32
C HIS A 220 1.13 6.55 11.85
N ASN A 221 2.38 6.86 12.20
CA ASN A 221 3.55 6.12 11.77
C ASN A 221 4.35 5.59 12.94
N ASN A 222 5.12 4.56 12.70
CA ASN A 222 6.16 4.11 13.62
C ASN A 222 7.47 3.85 12.86
N LEU A 223 8.57 3.91 13.58
CA LEU A 223 9.92 3.78 13.05
C LEU A 223 10.77 2.98 14.01
N LEU A 224 11.50 2.00 13.49
CA LEU A 224 12.70 1.46 14.10
C LEU A 224 13.93 2.13 13.47
N GLU A 225 14.77 2.74 14.27
CA GLU A 225 16.07 3.27 13.89
C GLU A 225 17.17 2.40 14.51
N THR A 226 18.14 2.00 13.69
CA THR A 226 19.32 1.25 14.15
C THR A 226 20.59 1.81 13.51
N PRO A 227 21.75 1.73 14.21
CA PRO A 227 23.03 2.02 13.59
C PRO A 227 23.35 0.90 12.58
N HIS A 228 23.68 1.29 11.34
CA HIS A 228 24.07 0.33 10.31
C HIS A 228 25.56 -0.07 10.47
N PRO A 229 25.93 -1.35 10.23
CA PRO A 229 27.32 -1.79 10.33
C PRO A 229 28.33 -1.01 9.47
N ASP A 230 27.93 -0.56 8.30
CA ASP A 230 28.75 0.24 7.38
C ASP A 230 28.75 1.74 7.72
N GLY A 231 28.15 2.10 8.84
CA GLY A 231 28.00 3.49 9.31
C GLY A 231 26.67 4.11 8.89
N GLY A 232 26.27 5.18 9.59
CA GLY A 232 24.98 5.81 9.38
C GLY A 232 23.81 5.09 10.07
N ARG A 233 22.60 5.32 9.59
CA ARG A 233 21.37 4.76 10.18
C ARG A 233 20.64 3.89 9.18
N PHE A 234 20.16 2.73 9.61
CA PHE A 234 19.17 1.95 8.92
C PHE A 234 17.79 2.23 9.56
N LEU A 235 16.80 2.52 8.74
CA LEU A 235 15.47 2.94 9.17
C LEU A 235 14.41 2.00 8.60
N THR A 236 13.50 1.54 9.45
CA THR A 236 12.33 0.77 9.01
C THR A 236 11.05 1.40 9.52
N PHE A 237 10.21 1.85 8.60
CA PHE A 237 8.96 2.53 8.90
C PHE A 237 7.77 1.58 8.74
N GLY A 238 6.86 1.59 9.71
CA GLY A 238 5.51 1.07 9.56
C GLY A 238 4.56 2.19 9.17
N LEU A 239 3.89 2.02 8.05
CA LEU A 239 3.07 3.04 7.42
C LEU A 239 1.65 2.53 7.16
N PRO A 240 0.61 3.32 7.47
CA PRO A 240 -0.74 2.94 7.11
C PRO A 240 -0.94 3.04 5.58
N PRO A 241 -1.88 2.29 5.01
CA PRO A 241 -2.68 1.27 5.71
C PRO A 241 -1.95 -0.06 5.90
N TRP A 242 -1.04 -0.47 5.01
CA TRP A 242 -0.39 -1.79 4.94
C TRP A 242 0.99 -1.74 4.31
N SER A 243 1.70 -0.64 4.52
CA SER A 243 2.97 -0.38 3.85
C SER A 243 4.15 -0.38 4.82
N HIS A 244 5.30 -0.67 4.29
CA HIS A 244 6.59 -0.62 4.97
C HIS A 244 7.63 0.06 4.10
N LEU A 245 8.49 0.87 4.71
CA LEU A 245 9.62 1.49 4.02
C LEU A 245 10.90 1.18 4.78
N LEU A 246 11.88 0.64 4.07
CA LEU A 246 13.25 0.47 4.57
C LEU A 246 14.16 1.48 3.87
N VAL A 247 15.05 2.11 4.65
CA VAL A 247 15.98 3.14 4.15
C VAL A 247 17.38 2.82 4.65
N TRP A 248 18.31 2.65 3.72
CA TRP A 248 19.73 2.43 4.00
C TRP A 248 20.51 3.74 4.11
N PRO A 249 21.70 3.72 4.71
CA PRO A 249 22.55 4.92 4.84
C PRO A 249 22.93 5.59 3.52
N ASP A 250 23.03 4.83 2.43
CA ASP A 250 23.31 5.30 1.07
C ASP A 250 22.10 5.90 0.35
N GLY A 251 20.95 5.94 1.03
CA GLY A 251 19.70 6.48 0.50
C GLY A 251 18.89 5.52 -0.37
N ARG A 252 19.31 4.25 -0.53
CA ARG A 252 18.47 3.22 -1.16
C ARG A 252 17.18 3.05 -0.38
N LEU A 253 16.08 2.78 -1.10
CA LEU A 253 14.77 2.55 -0.51
C LEU A 253 14.20 1.20 -0.95
N ALA A 254 13.61 0.46 0.00
CA ALA A 254 12.74 -0.65 -0.29
C ALA A 254 11.33 -0.34 0.22
N TRP A 255 10.36 -0.26 -0.69
CA TRP A 255 8.96 -0.08 -0.37
C TRP A 255 8.22 -1.40 -0.47
N LEU A 256 7.58 -1.82 0.62
CA LEU A 256 6.76 -3.03 0.68
C LEU A 256 5.30 -2.66 0.94
N GLU A 257 4.40 -3.44 0.34
CA GLU A 257 2.96 -3.36 0.57
C GLU A 257 2.36 -4.75 0.70
N PHE A 258 1.40 -4.91 1.61
CA PHE A 258 0.63 -6.13 1.80
C PHE A 258 -0.82 -5.90 1.39
N MET A 259 -1.08 -5.96 0.09
CA MET A 259 -2.38 -5.65 -0.50
C MET A 259 -3.40 -6.74 -0.16
N PRO A 260 -4.51 -6.42 0.54
CA PRO A 260 -5.54 -7.39 0.87
C PRO A 260 -6.23 -7.91 -0.40
N GLU A 261 -6.34 -9.23 -0.54
CA GLU A 261 -7.09 -9.88 -1.62
C GLU A 261 -8.33 -10.61 -1.09
N ARG A 262 -8.15 -11.34 0.01
CA ARG A 262 -9.19 -12.11 0.70
C ARG A 262 -8.89 -12.15 2.20
N PRO A 263 -9.83 -12.63 3.03
CA PRO A 263 -9.58 -12.76 4.47
C PRO A 263 -8.32 -13.54 4.84
N ASP A 264 -7.92 -14.50 4.01
CA ASP A 264 -6.83 -15.44 4.20
C ASP A 264 -5.69 -15.29 3.18
N ARG A 265 -5.67 -14.18 2.43
CA ARG A 265 -4.66 -13.97 1.37
C ARG A 265 -4.39 -12.49 1.14
N CYS A 266 -3.11 -12.17 0.99
CA CYS A 266 -2.67 -10.87 0.51
C CYS A 266 -1.59 -11.00 -0.57
N THR A 267 -1.43 -9.96 -1.37
CA THR A 267 -0.29 -9.80 -2.27
C THR A 267 0.77 -8.93 -1.61
N MET A 268 1.98 -9.45 -1.49
CA MET A 268 3.16 -8.66 -1.15
C MET A 268 3.76 -8.04 -2.42
N GLN A 269 3.93 -6.73 -2.43
CA GLN A 269 4.63 -6.00 -3.48
C GLN A 269 5.91 -5.38 -2.91
N LEU A 270 7.00 -5.50 -3.64
CA LEU A 270 8.30 -4.92 -3.30
C LEU A 270 8.76 -4.04 -4.46
N HIS A 271 9.15 -2.80 -4.15
CA HIS A 271 9.80 -1.88 -5.07
C HIS A 271 11.14 -1.43 -4.48
N LEU A 272 12.21 -1.56 -5.25
CA LEU A 272 13.56 -1.15 -4.87
C LEU A 272 13.96 0.08 -5.67
N PHE A 273 14.31 1.16 -4.98
CA PHE A 273 14.70 2.42 -5.57
C PHE A 273 16.17 2.71 -5.31
N ALA A 274 16.84 3.29 -6.30
CA ALA A 274 18.22 3.75 -6.19
C ALA A 274 18.32 4.84 -5.11
N GLY A 275 19.46 4.84 -4.42
CA GLY A 275 19.88 5.94 -3.56
C GLY A 275 20.52 7.08 -4.36
N SER A 276 21.44 7.80 -3.70
CA SER A 276 22.21 8.90 -4.33
C SER A 276 23.14 8.43 -5.42
N ASP A 277 23.63 7.20 -5.31
CA ASP A 277 24.64 6.64 -6.21
C ASP A 277 24.00 5.73 -7.27
N ALA A 278 24.56 5.78 -8.47
CA ALA A 278 24.13 4.88 -9.54
C ALA A 278 24.47 3.42 -9.19
N MET A 279 23.48 2.56 -9.27
CA MET A 279 23.63 1.13 -9.05
C MET A 279 23.54 0.39 -10.38
N ASP A 280 24.50 -0.51 -10.64
CA ASP A 280 24.46 -1.35 -11.83
C ASP A 280 23.40 -2.46 -11.70
N ALA A 281 23.06 -3.07 -12.84
CA ALA A 281 22.02 -4.10 -12.89
C ALA A 281 22.36 -5.34 -12.06
N ALA A 282 23.63 -5.75 -11.98
CA ALA A 282 24.05 -6.95 -11.25
C ALA A 282 23.95 -6.73 -9.73
N THR A 283 24.33 -5.55 -9.26
CA THR A 283 24.19 -5.13 -7.86
C THR A 283 22.71 -5.02 -7.47
N ALA A 284 21.87 -4.44 -8.34
CA ALA A 284 20.42 -4.36 -8.11
C ALA A 284 19.78 -5.76 -8.06
N ASP A 285 20.21 -6.70 -8.90
CA ASP A 285 19.75 -8.10 -8.87
C ASP A 285 20.21 -8.83 -7.59
N ALA A 286 21.42 -8.56 -7.11
CA ALA A 286 21.92 -9.11 -5.86
C ALA A 286 21.06 -8.59 -4.68
N TRP A 287 20.83 -7.29 -4.63
CA TRP A 287 20.00 -6.68 -3.59
C TRP A 287 18.56 -7.21 -3.61
N LEU A 288 17.95 -7.40 -4.79
CA LEU A 288 16.64 -8.03 -4.89
C LEU A 288 16.65 -9.45 -4.32
N ARG A 289 17.69 -10.27 -4.63
CA ARG A 289 17.80 -11.62 -4.07
C ARG A 289 17.93 -11.60 -2.55
N ASP A 290 18.73 -10.70 -1.99
CA ASP A 290 18.89 -10.54 -0.53
C ASP A 290 17.54 -10.18 0.12
N MET A 291 16.80 -9.23 -0.46
CA MET A 291 15.46 -8.86 0.00
C MET A 291 14.49 -10.04 -0.04
N LEU A 292 14.44 -10.77 -1.15
CA LEU A 292 13.55 -11.91 -1.30
C LEU A 292 13.91 -13.04 -0.33
N THR A 293 15.18 -13.22 0.02
CA THR A 293 15.62 -14.25 0.95
C THR A 293 14.99 -14.07 2.33
N PHE A 294 15.09 -12.88 2.94
CA PHE A 294 14.47 -12.69 4.26
C PHE A 294 12.92 -12.63 4.21
N LEU A 295 12.34 -12.15 3.11
CA LEU A 295 10.89 -12.17 2.93
C LEU A 295 10.34 -13.60 2.77
N ASP A 296 11.12 -14.52 2.18
CA ASP A 296 10.76 -15.94 2.10
C ASP A 296 10.90 -16.66 3.47
N GLU A 297 11.86 -16.22 4.32
CA GLU A 297 11.95 -16.68 5.72
C GLU A 297 10.66 -16.32 6.49
N ASP A 298 10.15 -15.11 6.33
CA ASP A 298 8.91 -14.65 6.95
C ASP A 298 7.66 -15.33 6.40
N LYS A 299 7.64 -15.67 5.13
CA LYS A 299 6.47 -16.25 4.47
C LYS A 299 5.98 -17.51 5.20
N ALA A 300 6.87 -18.41 5.54
CA ALA A 300 6.50 -19.64 6.25
C ALA A 300 5.91 -19.35 7.64
N LEU A 301 6.40 -18.31 8.32
CA LEU A 301 5.92 -17.88 9.64
C LEU A 301 4.52 -17.31 9.56
N VAL A 302 4.29 -16.33 8.69
CA VAL A 302 2.98 -15.65 8.55
C VAL A 302 1.88 -16.59 8.04
N GLU A 303 2.21 -17.53 7.14
CA GLU A 303 1.27 -18.56 6.68
C GLU A 303 0.94 -19.58 7.78
N SER A 304 1.88 -19.86 8.67
CA SER A 304 1.65 -20.71 9.86
C SER A 304 0.79 -19.98 10.90
N VAL A 305 1.02 -18.68 11.14
CA VAL A 305 0.16 -17.85 12.02
C VAL A 305 -1.26 -17.83 11.50
N GLN A 306 -1.47 -17.68 10.18
CA GLN A 306 -2.80 -17.75 9.57
C GLN A 306 -3.54 -19.05 9.90
N GLN A 307 -2.84 -20.19 9.92
CA GLN A 307 -3.43 -21.47 10.31
C GLN A 307 -3.81 -21.48 11.79
N GLY A 308 -2.94 -20.96 12.67
CA GLY A 308 -3.21 -20.82 14.10
C GLY A 308 -4.42 -19.92 14.42
N TYR A 309 -4.69 -18.94 13.55
CA TYR A 309 -5.79 -17.97 13.71
C TYR A 309 -7.14 -18.46 13.15
N GLN A 310 -7.24 -19.69 12.65
CA GLN A 310 -8.52 -20.27 12.18
C GLN A 310 -9.49 -20.53 13.33
N GLU A 311 -8.97 -20.74 14.54
CA GLU A 311 -9.75 -20.95 15.76
C GLU A 311 -9.76 -19.69 16.63
N ASP A 312 -10.52 -19.72 17.72
CA ASP A 312 -10.51 -18.65 18.72
C ASP A 312 -9.18 -18.68 19.46
N PHE A 313 -8.37 -17.67 19.20
CA PHE A 313 -7.04 -17.54 19.76
C PHE A 313 -6.79 -16.11 20.19
N GLN A 314 -6.27 -15.95 21.40
CA GLN A 314 -5.77 -14.67 21.90
C GLN A 314 -4.24 -14.75 21.94
N PRO A 315 -3.52 -13.92 21.18
CA PRO A 315 -2.07 -13.84 21.26
C PRO A 315 -1.58 -13.54 22.68
N GLY A 316 -0.38 -14.01 23.01
CA GLY A 316 0.26 -13.86 24.30
C GLY A 316 0.55 -12.39 24.66
N PRO A 317 1.21 -12.16 25.83
CA PRO A 317 1.57 -10.81 26.22
C PRO A 317 2.62 -10.21 25.28
N PRO A 318 2.48 -8.94 24.90
CA PRO A 318 3.44 -8.30 24.00
C PRO A 318 4.79 -8.07 24.69
N HIS A 319 5.87 -8.27 23.92
CA HIS A 319 7.22 -7.93 24.31
C HIS A 319 7.51 -6.43 24.04
N GLN A 320 8.50 -5.86 24.72
CA GLN A 320 8.86 -4.44 24.51
C GLN A 320 9.35 -4.13 23.07
N LEU A 321 9.84 -5.11 22.33
CA LEU A 321 10.24 -4.98 20.93
C LEU A 321 9.06 -5.06 19.96
N GLU A 322 7.85 -5.37 20.43
CA GLU A 322 6.62 -5.43 19.64
C GLU A 322 5.75 -4.17 19.77
N ARG A 323 6.33 -3.08 20.27
CA ARG A 323 5.61 -1.80 20.45
C ARG A 323 5.08 -1.22 19.15
N ARG A 324 5.73 -1.49 18.04
CA ARG A 324 5.28 -1.03 16.72
C ARG A 324 3.98 -1.70 16.32
N ILE A 325 3.84 -2.99 16.61
CA ILE A 325 2.57 -3.74 16.43
C ILE A 325 1.48 -3.10 17.30
N LEU A 326 1.75 -2.89 18.60
CA LEU A 326 0.76 -2.30 19.51
C LEU A 326 0.32 -0.89 19.09
N HIS A 327 1.23 -0.08 18.60
CA HIS A 327 0.93 1.25 18.07
C HIS A 327 -0.06 1.16 16.89
N TRP A 328 0.27 0.36 15.88
CA TRP A 328 -0.58 0.13 14.71
C TRP A 328 -1.95 -0.45 15.10
N GLN A 329 -1.95 -1.49 15.95
CA GLN A 329 -3.19 -2.12 16.40
C GLN A 329 -4.05 -1.19 17.28
N GLY A 330 -3.43 -0.25 17.97
CA GLY A 330 -4.14 0.83 18.68
C GLY A 330 -4.93 1.70 17.72
N LEU A 331 -4.31 2.16 16.63
CA LEU A 331 -4.98 2.92 15.58
C LEU A 331 -6.11 2.12 14.91
N TYR A 332 -5.88 0.83 14.69
CA TYR A 332 -6.90 -0.07 14.15
C TYR A 332 -8.11 -0.16 15.08
N ARG A 333 -7.92 -0.34 16.40
CA ARG A 333 -9.01 -0.35 17.39
C ARG A 333 -9.78 0.97 17.44
N GLU A 334 -9.08 2.09 17.38
CA GLU A 334 -9.71 3.41 17.33
C GLU A 334 -10.63 3.55 16.13
N ARG A 335 -10.21 3.06 14.96
CA ARG A 335 -11.03 3.03 13.75
C ARG A 335 -12.21 2.07 13.84
N LEU A 336 -11.95 0.90 14.39
CA LEU A 336 -13.01 -0.11 14.58
C LEU A 336 -14.12 0.41 15.49
N GLY A 337 -13.75 1.10 16.59
CA GLY A 337 -14.70 1.72 17.53
C GLY A 337 -15.89 0.83 17.89
N SER A 338 -17.09 1.39 17.92
CA SER A 338 -18.33 0.65 18.19
C SER A 338 -18.76 -0.28 17.05
N ALA A 339 -18.23 -0.10 15.83
CA ALA A 339 -18.53 -0.99 14.71
C ALA A 339 -17.94 -2.40 14.91
N GLY A 340 -16.87 -2.52 15.71
CA GLY A 340 -16.20 -3.78 15.99
C GLY A 340 -17.10 -4.81 16.64
N ASN A 341 -17.84 -4.43 17.66
CA ASN A 341 -18.72 -5.34 18.38
C ASN A 341 -19.80 -5.94 17.46
N SER A 342 -20.41 -5.12 16.60
CA SER A 342 -21.45 -5.58 15.68
C SER A 342 -20.90 -6.46 14.53
N ILE A 343 -19.64 -6.28 14.15
CA ILE A 343 -18.98 -7.09 13.11
C ILE A 343 -18.50 -8.42 13.70
N GLU A 344 -17.95 -8.40 14.92
CA GLU A 344 -17.57 -9.62 15.64
C GLU A 344 -18.79 -10.50 15.91
N GLU A 345 -19.89 -9.93 16.38
CA GLU A 345 -21.16 -10.65 16.60
C GLU A 345 -21.66 -11.33 15.32
N ARG A 346 -21.70 -10.62 14.19
CA ARG A 346 -22.10 -11.19 12.89
C ARG A 346 -21.15 -12.29 12.41
N SER A 347 -19.85 -12.14 12.65
CA SER A 347 -18.86 -13.16 12.30
C SER A 347 -19.05 -14.43 13.14
N HIS A 348 -19.36 -14.31 14.43
CA HIS A 348 -19.66 -15.44 15.30
C HIS A 348 -20.97 -16.13 14.91
N GLU A 349 -22.03 -15.38 14.58
CA GLU A 349 -23.30 -15.93 14.11
C GLU A 349 -23.15 -16.73 12.80
N ALA A 350 -22.39 -16.17 11.82
CA ALA A 350 -22.13 -16.85 10.56
C ALA A 350 -21.34 -18.17 10.75
N ILE A 351 -20.34 -18.19 11.65
CA ILE A 351 -19.57 -19.39 11.96
C ILE A 351 -20.41 -20.42 12.71
N SER A 352 -21.27 -19.99 13.62
CA SER A 352 -22.18 -20.88 14.35
C SER A 352 -23.20 -21.55 13.42
N ALA A 353 -23.72 -20.79 12.43
CA ALA A 353 -24.65 -21.31 11.44
C ALA A 353 -24.04 -22.31 10.45
N LEU A 354 -22.71 -22.28 10.24
CA LEU A 354 -21.99 -23.26 9.41
C LEU A 354 -21.63 -24.54 10.15
N ARG A 355 -21.72 -24.56 11.48
CA ARG A 355 -21.44 -25.73 12.36
C ARG A 355 -22.71 -26.47 12.78
N SER A 356 -23.89 -25.93 12.50
CA SER A 356 -25.21 -26.55 12.70
C SER A 356 -25.73 -27.15 11.38
#